data_76db87d6d14e3e32e2616d2def7c516b
#
_entry.id   76db87d6d14e3e32e2616d2def7c516b
#
_cell.length_a   1.000
_cell.length_b   1.000
_cell.length_c   1.000
_cell.angle_alpha   90.00
_cell.angle_beta   90.00
_cell.angle_gamma   90.00
#
_symmetry.space_group_name_H-M   'P 1'
#
loop_
_entity.id
_entity.type
_entity.pdbx_description
1 polymer ?
#
loop_
_entity_poly.entity_id
_entity_poly.type
_entity_poly.pdbx_seq_one_letter_code
_entity_poly.pdbx_strand_id
1 'polypeptide(L)'
;MNTKKKWMDVIVKIGYGGMGMVCSVICIMGYYPLLPAFYGACCLEQKRTFILYIGMFAAMGYTMSPGAMVKYLFILLVAGTGIRFYMWANRKCAGWTAGIISGICTIVMNCSGMLFATIGRRELILGLCEGVTVCGLTVLFHYFLQMSSELGKVFTASFLEREVAVMQTAGGYDSGRMHAFAEAVDELSVAFAAVGKKEEMSSHESVAVLQEEITAKMCSSCDACAICWGAAKHVYAKKIQQMLQAVMAHNSKEDIIQSNYMENCPCYRGMVEEAVWAFSRMELNEAWYRRLQENRMVIAGQLDAMADVMQDWTKGQKNLDGKSKILLARIGFEVRERGLVAEQIHIYEDKDKRCSITAEVASKWGGGIPSKNYLQALEKATGMALRLQRDARAILTREPVSITAYEDTCFDAISGVATKEKEGASISGDNFSLFLLENGRYNICLSDGMGSGPAASKESDMVVDLMEKFMEAGFPTDTAIRMMNSAMILKGEDESYSTMDYATVDLYTGNMEITKIGAAASFLRHKDEVVCLSSSSLPAGVNMQQIIRPQEAKMCHGDFLVMVTDGVLEYLHV
;
A
#
# COMPACT_ATOMS: atom_id res chain seq x y z
N MET A 1 20.72 -12.14 -15.76
CA MET A 1 21.48 -11.12 -15.00
C MET A 1 22.73 -11.68 -14.31
N ASN A 2 22.69 -12.89 -13.80
CA ASN A 2 23.81 -13.54 -13.09
C ASN A 2 25.08 -13.79 -13.95
N THR A 3 24.95 -13.96 -15.26
CA THR A 3 26.06 -14.23 -16.17
C THR A 3 26.93 -12.99 -16.44
N LYS A 4 26.34 -11.81 -16.68
CA LYS A 4 27.10 -10.57 -16.98
C LYS A 4 27.92 -10.07 -15.77
N LYS A 5 27.35 -10.14 -14.56
CA LYS A 5 28.05 -9.76 -13.32
C LYS A 5 29.20 -10.71 -13.01
N LYS A 6 29.02 -12.00 -13.30
CA LYS A 6 30.04 -13.03 -13.18
C LYS A 6 31.20 -12.78 -14.18
N TRP A 7 30.86 -12.33 -15.39
CA TRP A 7 31.86 -11.95 -16.39
C TRP A 7 32.62 -10.68 -16.00
N MET A 8 31.98 -9.66 -15.43
CA MET A 8 32.64 -8.43 -15.00
C MET A 8 33.62 -8.70 -13.82
N ASP A 9 33.20 -9.55 -12.87
CA ASP A 9 34.05 -10.00 -11.76
C ASP A 9 35.26 -10.83 -12.27
N VAL A 10 35.06 -11.58 -13.37
CA VAL A 10 36.12 -12.33 -14.06
C VAL A 10 37.06 -11.38 -14.81
N ILE A 11 36.53 -10.38 -15.51
CA ILE A 11 37.34 -9.39 -16.25
C ILE A 11 38.22 -8.58 -15.28
N VAL A 12 37.66 -8.14 -14.15
CA VAL A 12 38.43 -7.42 -13.13
C VAL A 12 39.54 -8.32 -12.54
N LYS A 13 39.24 -9.59 -12.27
CA LYS A 13 40.25 -10.56 -11.79
C LYS A 13 41.36 -10.85 -12.83
N ILE A 14 40.99 -10.94 -14.10
CA ILE A 14 41.94 -11.06 -15.21
C ILE A 14 42.79 -9.80 -15.30
N GLY A 15 42.20 -8.62 -15.14
CA GLY A 15 42.92 -7.34 -15.09
C GLY A 15 43.96 -7.27 -13.97
N TYR A 16 43.61 -7.71 -12.76
CA TYR A 16 44.53 -7.81 -11.64
C TYR A 16 45.64 -8.84 -11.92
N GLY A 17 45.30 -9.97 -12.52
CA GLY A 17 46.28 -10.98 -12.94
C GLY A 17 47.24 -10.44 -13.99
N GLY A 18 46.73 -9.74 -14.99
CA GLY A 18 47.55 -9.11 -16.02
C GLY A 18 48.48 -8.02 -15.48
N MET A 19 48.00 -7.16 -14.57
CA MET A 19 48.81 -6.15 -13.90
C MET A 19 49.94 -6.82 -13.05
N GLY A 20 49.58 -7.89 -12.35
CA GLY A 20 50.57 -8.69 -11.60
C GLY A 20 51.65 -9.30 -12.49
N MET A 21 51.28 -9.79 -13.69
CA MET A 21 52.26 -10.26 -14.69
C MET A 21 53.22 -9.15 -15.11
N VAL A 22 52.68 -7.97 -15.49
CA VAL A 22 53.51 -6.82 -15.90
C VAL A 22 54.46 -6.40 -14.78
N CYS A 23 53.99 -6.33 -13.51
CA CYS A 23 54.83 -5.99 -12.38
C CYS A 23 55.95 -7.04 -12.13
N SER A 24 55.73 -8.30 -12.53
CA SER A 24 56.71 -9.38 -12.41
C SER A 24 57.80 -9.36 -13.49
N VAL A 25 57.53 -8.72 -14.61
CA VAL A 25 58.49 -8.64 -15.76
C VAL A 25 59.43 -7.45 -15.63
N ILE A 26 59.02 -6.36 -15.00
CA ILE A 26 59.82 -5.13 -14.91
C ILE A 26 60.95 -5.28 -13.92
N CYS A 27 62.17 -5.34 -14.45
CA CYS A 27 63.42 -5.44 -13.72
C CYS A 27 64.14 -4.10 -13.67
N ILE A 28 64.55 -3.62 -12.51
CA ILE A 28 65.33 -2.38 -12.34
C ILE A 28 66.65 -2.74 -11.64
N MET A 29 67.73 -2.61 -12.38
CA MET A 29 69.08 -2.93 -11.91
C MET A 29 69.25 -4.36 -11.29
N GLY A 30 68.51 -5.34 -11.82
CA GLY A 30 68.51 -6.73 -11.29
C GLY A 30 67.55 -7.02 -10.14
N TYR A 31 66.69 -6.06 -9.77
CA TYR A 31 65.70 -6.16 -8.74
C TYR A 31 64.29 -5.97 -9.30
N TYR A 32 63.26 -6.48 -8.62
CA TYR A 32 61.85 -6.42 -9.08
C TYR A 32 60.93 -5.73 -8.05
N PRO A 33 61.11 -4.42 -7.77
CA PRO A 33 60.41 -3.74 -6.67
C PRO A 33 58.89 -3.61 -6.91
N LEU A 34 58.43 -3.61 -8.15
CA LEU A 34 57.00 -3.52 -8.48
C LEU A 34 56.22 -4.76 -8.04
N LEU A 35 56.83 -5.93 -8.03
CA LEU A 35 56.23 -7.21 -7.71
C LEU A 35 55.74 -7.28 -6.25
N PRO A 36 56.59 -7.14 -5.20
CA PRO A 36 56.14 -7.16 -3.81
C PRO A 36 55.28 -5.94 -3.46
N ALA A 37 55.48 -4.80 -4.13
CA ALA A 37 54.68 -3.60 -3.91
C ALA A 37 53.24 -3.78 -4.36
N PHE A 38 53.02 -4.26 -5.56
CA PHE A 38 51.68 -4.51 -6.10
C PHE A 38 50.95 -5.61 -5.31
N TYR A 39 51.68 -6.67 -4.96
CA TYR A 39 51.16 -7.77 -4.15
C TYR A 39 50.73 -7.29 -2.76
N GLY A 40 51.54 -6.50 -2.07
CA GLY A 40 51.23 -5.92 -0.78
C GLY A 40 49.97 -5.05 -0.79
N ALA A 41 49.81 -4.25 -1.84
CA ALA A 41 48.59 -3.45 -2.03
C ALA A 41 47.35 -4.33 -2.27
N CYS A 42 47.47 -5.41 -3.05
CA CYS A 42 46.36 -6.34 -3.30
C CYS A 42 45.94 -7.12 -2.05
N CYS A 43 46.85 -7.41 -1.14
CA CYS A 43 46.55 -8.09 0.14
C CYS A 43 45.62 -7.26 1.04
N LEU A 44 45.62 -5.93 0.95
CA LEU A 44 44.77 -5.05 1.73
C LEU A 44 43.29 -5.13 1.29
N GLU A 45 43.01 -5.41 0.02
CA GLU A 45 41.64 -5.41 -0.51
C GLU A 45 40.84 -6.70 -0.28
N GLN A 46 41.43 -7.72 0.42
CA GLN A 46 40.78 -9.00 0.74
C GLN A 46 40.16 -9.78 -0.43
N LYS A 47 40.28 -9.31 -1.65
CA LYS A 47 39.64 -9.95 -2.82
C LYS A 47 40.55 -11.10 -3.30
N ARG A 48 39.98 -12.31 -3.29
CA ARG A 48 40.45 -13.62 -3.77
C ARG A 48 41.72 -13.53 -4.65
N THR A 49 42.88 -13.60 -4.03
CA THR A 49 44.19 -13.39 -4.60
C THR A 49 44.74 -14.58 -5.41
N PHE A 50 44.02 -15.71 -5.50
CA PHE A 50 44.51 -16.95 -6.13
C PHE A 50 44.87 -16.78 -7.62
N ILE A 51 44.04 -16.07 -8.41
CA ILE A 51 44.32 -15.80 -9.84
C ILE A 51 45.51 -14.86 -10.02
N LEU A 52 45.72 -13.95 -9.08
CA LEU A 52 46.87 -13.05 -9.03
C LEU A 52 48.16 -13.87 -8.85
N TYR A 53 48.17 -14.84 -7.91
CA TYR A 53 49.32 -15.71 -7.67
C TYR A 53 49.70 -16.55 -8.90
N ILE A 54 48.70 -17.13 -9.60
CA ILE A 54 48.97 -17.93 -10.79
C ILE A 54 49.63 -17.08 -11.88
N GLY A 55 49.12 -15.89 -12.15
CA GLY A 55 49.65 -14.97 -13.15
C GLY A 55 51.05 -14.49 -12.81
N MET A 56 51.29 -14.10 -11.54
CA MET A 56 52.63 -13.67 -11.07
C MET A 56 53.63 -14.82 -11.10
N PHE A 57 53.24 -16.00 -10.65
CA PHE A 57 54.10 -17.18 -10.63
C PHE A 57 54.53 -17.60 -12.06
N ALA A 58 53.59 -17.62 -13.00
CA ALA A 58 53.89 -17.93 -14.39
C ALA A 58 54.88 -16.91 -15.02
N ALA A 59 54.68 -15.62 -14.75
CA ALA A 59 55.58 -14.57 -15.24
C ALA A 59 56.98 -14.64 -14.60
N MET A 60 57.06 -14.92 -13.29
CA MET A 60 58.34 -15.12 -12.57
C MET A 60 59.13 -16.29 -13.13
N GLY A 61 58.46 -17.42 -13.45
CA GLY A 61 59.10 -18.60 -14.03
C GLY A 61 59.71 -18.36 -15.41
N TYR A 62 59.16 -17.40 -16.15
CA TYR A 62 59.67 -17.03 -17.49
C TYR A 62 60.76 -15.97 -17.44
N THR A 63 60.72 -15.03 -16.50
CA THR A 63 61.61 -13.83 -16.52
C THR A 63 62.72 -13.85 -15.51
N MET A 64 62.60 -14.65 -14.42
CA MET A 64 63.59 -14.65 -13.33
C MET A 64 64.48 -15.88 -13.35
N SER A 65 65.73 -15.70 -12.87
CA SER A 65 66.61 -16.85 -12.57
C SER A 65 66.02 -17.66 -11.39
N PRO A 66 66.29 -18.98 -11.32
CA PRO A 66 65.72 -19.82 -10.24
C PRO A 66 65.99 -19.30 -8.82
N GLY A 67 67.15 -18.73 -8.59
CA GLY A 67 67.51 -18.13 -7.29
C GLY A 67 66.71 -16.85 -6.97
N ALA A 68 66.53 -15.98 -7.95
CA ALA A 68 65.70 -14.79 -7.81
C ALA A 68 64.21 -15.15 -7.60
N MET A 69 63.71 -16.15 -8.31
CA MET A 69 62.34 -16.63 -8.15
C MET A 69 62.07 -17.13 -6.72
N VAL A 70 62.93 -17.95 -6.16
CA VAL A 70 62.78 -18.43 -4.78
C VAL A 70 62.82 -17.28 -3.79
N LYS A 71 63.72 -16.33 -3.96
CA LYS A 71 63.83 -15.14 -3.10
C LYS A 71 62.53 -14.33 -3.10
N TYR A 72 61.99 -13.98 -4.26
CA TYR A 72 60.75 -13.19 -4.35
C TYR A 72 59.54 -13.97 -3.90
N LEU A 73 59.46 -15.29 -4.08
CA LEU A 73 58.42 -16.14 -3.52
C LEU A 73 58.38 -16.05 -1.98
N PHE A 74 59.54 -16.09 -1.34
CA PHE A 74 59.63 -15.93 0.11
C PHE A 74 59.22 -14.53 0.54
N ILE A 75 59.62 -13.47 -0.18
CA ILE A 75 59.18 -12.09 0.10
C ILE A 75 57.65 -11.98 0.04
N LEU A 76 57.02 -12.51 -1.01
CA LEU A 76 55.57 -12.48 -1.16
C LEU A 76 54.87 -13.26 -0.03
N LEU A 77 55.39 -14.43 0.33
CA LEU A 77 54.80 -15.27 1.37
C LEU A 77 54.88 -14.58 2.74
N VAL A 78 56.07 -14.07 3.12
CA VAL A 78 56.26 -13.42 4.42
C VAL A 78 55.54 -12.10 4.51
N ALA A 79 55.58 -11.26 3.47
CA ALA A 79 54.83 -10.00 3.43
C ALA A 79 53.33 -10.24 3.48
N GLY A 80 52.80 -11.19 2.70
CA GLY A 80 51.39 -11.52 2.68
C GLY A 80 50.87 -12.08 4.01
N THR A 81 51.61 -12.97 4.64
CA THR A 81 51.24 -13.48 5.97
C THR A 81 51.36 -12.40 7.04
N GLY A 82 52.36 -11.54 6.98
CA GLY A 82 52.55 -10.42 7.91
C GLY A 82 51.40 -9.38 7.80
N ILE A 83 51.00 -9.01 6.59
CA ILE A 83 49.87 -8.09 6.37
C ILE A 83 48.56 -8.72 6.87
N ARG A 84 48.29 -9.98 6.59
CA ARG A 84 47.07 -10.68 7.04
C ARG A 84 47.07 -10.85 8.56
N PHE A 85 48.18 -11.17 9.19
CA PHE A 85 48.29 -11.26 10.64
C PHE A 85 48.03 -9.90 11.30
N TYR A 86 48.59 -8.83 10.75
CA TYR A 86 48.35 -7.48 11.23
C TYR A 86 46.86 -7.07 11.09
N MET A 87 46.23 -7.41 9.98
CA MET A 87 44.78 -7.17 9.78
C MET A 87 43.91 -7.98 10.74
N TRP A 88 44.30 -9.21 11.05
CA TRP A 88 43.61 -10.04 12.04
C TRP A 88 43.70 -9.44 13.44
N ALA A 89 44.88 -8.95 13.83
CA ALA A 89 45.13 -8.37 15.16
C ALA A 89 44.44 -7.00 15.33
N ASN A 90 44.48 -6.13 14.33
CA ASN A 90 44.05 -4.72 14.43
C ASN A 90 42.75 -4.38 13.67
N ARG A 91 42.08 -5.35 13.05
CA ARG A 91 40.87 -5.24 12.22
C ARG A 91 40.96 -4.28 11.01
N LYS A 92 41.89 -3.33 10.98
CA LYS A 92 42.14 -2.41 9.86
C LYS A 92 43.63 -2.27 9.64
N CYS A 93 44.06 -2.25 8.38
CA CYS A 93 45.45 -1.99 7.98
C CYS A 93 45.46 -0.80 7.00
N ALA A 94 46.19 0.23 7.30
CA ALA A 94 46.35 1.36 6.41
C ALA A 94 47.36 1.03 5.30
N GLY A 95 47.29 1.68 4.14
CA GLY A 95 48.21 1.45 3.02
C GLY A 95 49.68 1.64 3.39
N TRP A 96 49.99 2.58 4.26
CA TRP A 96 51.38 2.82 4.74
C TRP A 96 51.89 1.68 5.65
N THR A 97 51.05 1.03 6.47
CA THR A 97 51.48 -0.10 7.30
C THR A 97 51.80 -1.33 6.46
N ALA A 98 51.00 -1.58 5.41
CA ALA A 98 51.32 -2.67 4.45
C ALA A 98 52.58 -2.37 3.66
N GLY A 99 52.80 -1.09 3.29
CA GLY A 99 54.04 -0.64 2.66
C GLY A 99 55.27 -0.90 3.53
N ILE A 100 55.21 -0.56 4.83
CA ILE A 100 56.31 -0.82 5.79
C ILE A 100 56.57 -2.31 5.93
N ILE A 101 55.52 -3.14 6.08
CA ILE A 101 55.66 -4.60 6.20
C ILE A 101 56.35 -5.19 4.94
N SER A 102 55.86 -4.83 3.76
CA SER A 102 56.43 -5.31 2.49
C SER A 102 57.88 -4.84 2.29
N GLY A 103 58.17 -3.58 2.63
CA GLY A 103 59.52 -3.00 2.53
C GLY A 103 60.51 -3.66 3.47
N ILE A 104 60.13 -3.84 4.76
CA ILE A 104 60.97 -4.53 5.77
C ILE A 104 61.21 -5.98 5.33
N CYS A 105 60.19 -6.73 4.90
CA CYS A 105 60.36 -8.09 4.40
C CYS A 105 61.37 -8.15 3.23
N THR A 106 61.30 -7.21 2.32
CA THR A 106 62.23 -7.12 1.17
C THR A 106 63.66 -6.84 1.62
N ILE A 107 63.85 -5.91 2.57
CA ILE A 107 65.17 -5.59 3.14
C ILE A 107 65.77 -6.80 3.85
N VAL A 108 65.00 -7.44 4.73
CA VAL A 108 65.44 -8.62 5.48
C VAL A 108 65.84 -9.74 4.55
N MET A 109 65.08 -10.01 3.51
CA MET A 109 65.42 -11.07 2.54
C MET A 109 66.62 -10.71 1.68
N ASN A 110 66.82 -9.45 1.33
CA ASN A 110 68.04 -9.00 0.67
C ASN A 110 69.28 -9.13 1.56
N CYS A 111 69.12 -8.78 2.85
CA CYS A 111 70.22 -8.92 3.83
C CYS A 111 70.50 -10.37 4.24
N SER A 112 69.50 -11.26 4.24
CA SER A 112 69.73 -12.70 4.57
C SER A 112 70.62 -13.41 3.57
N GLY A 113 70.65 -12.93 2.31
CA GLY A 113 71.65 -13.40 1.34
C GLY A 113 73.12 -13.19 1.77
N MET A 114 73.38 -12.25 2.69
CA MET A 114 74.68 -11.98 3.24
C MET A 114 75.20 -13.13 4.12
N LEU A 115 74.33 -13.93 4.70
CA LEU A 115 74.72 -15.06 5.57
C LEU A 115 75.35 -16.22 4.76
N PHE A 116 75.15 -16.25 3.44
CA PHE A 116 75.54 -17.34 2.56
C PHE A 116 76.51 -16.95 1.42
N ALA A 117 76.76 -15.64 1.21
CA ALA A 117 77.65 -15.15 0.18
C ALA A 117 78.33 -13.84 0.59
N THR A 118 79.57 -13.55 0.14
CA THR A 118 80.31 -12.28 0.34
C THR A 118 79.68 -11.24 -0.59
N ILE A 119 78.69 -10.48 -0.09
CA ILE A 119 77.99 -9.44 -0.82
C ILE A 119 78.79 -8.15 -0.76
N GLY A 120 79.00 -7.51 -1.93
CA GLY A 120 79.70 -6.22 -1.99
C GLY A 120 78.87 -5.07 -1.44
N ARG A 121 79.50 -3.99 -0.98
CA ARG A 121 78.79 -2.77 -0.47
C ARG A 121 77.74 -2.21 -1.42
N ARG A 122 77.98 -2.37 -2.70
CA ARG A 122 77.06 -1.90 -3.76
C ARG A 122 75.70 -2.65 -3.76
N GLU A 123 75.75 -3.96 -3.59
CA GLU A 123 74.53 -4.83 -3.57
C GLU A 123 73.73 -4.63 -2.30
N LEU A 124 74.40 -4.34 -1.17
CA LEU A 124 73.75 -3.97 0.10
C LEU A 124 72.89 -2.67 -0.08
N ILE A 125 73.55 -1.63 -0.65
CA ILE A 125 72.88 -0.35 -0.86
C ILE A 125 71.69 -0.52 -1.80
N LEU A 126 71.82 -1.26 -2.90
CA LEU A 126 70.73 -1.52 -3.86
C LEU A 126 69.59 -2.31 -3.20
N GLY A 127 69.87 -3.30 -2.37
CA GLY A 127 68.85 -4.06 -1.63
C GLY A 127 68.07 -3.22 -0.60
N LEU A 128 68.74 -2.27 0.07
CA LEU A 128 68.09 -1.29 0.93
C LEU A 128 67.19 -0.33 0.12
N CYS A 129 67.73 0.17 -1.00
CA CYS A 129 66.96 1.01 -1.90
C CYS A 129 65.71 0.30 -2.46
N GLU A 130 65.81 -0.99 -2.79
CA GLU A 130 64.65 -1.79 -3.22
C GLU A 130 63.55 -1.80 -2.14
N GLY A 131 63.89 -2.07 -0.90
CA GLY A 131 62.92 -2.13 0.19
C GLY A 131 62.21 -0.79 0.44
N VAL A 132 62.96 0.34 0.34
CA VAL A 132 62.38 1.68 0.46
C VAL A 132 61.44 1.98 -0.73
N THR A 133 61.84 1.61 -1.95
CA THR A 133 61.02 1.78 -3.14
C THR A 133 59.76 0.91 -3.08
N VAL A 134 59.83 -0.33 -2.59
CA VAL A 134 58.69 -1.23 -2.33
C VAL A 134 57.70 -0.58 -1.36
N CYS A 135 58.20 0.01 -0.26
CA CYS A 135 57.34 0.70 0.69
C CYS A 135 56.51 1.83 0.03
N GLY A 136 57.16 2.73 -0.70
CA GLY A 136 56.51 3.83 -1.38
C GLY A 136 55.53 3.39 -2.48
N LEU A 137 55.97 2.42 -3.31
CA LEU A 137 55.15 1.86 -4.37
C LEU A 137 53.90 1.10 -3.84
N THR A 138 54.01 0.41 -2.71
CA THR A 138 52.85 -0.26 -2.08
C THR A 138 51.77 0.74 -1.71
N VAL A 139 52.13 1.88 -1.14
CA VAL A 139 51.21 2.96 -0.81
C VAL A 139 50.58 3.52 -2.06
N LEU A 140 51.37 3.80 -3.10
CA LEU A 140 50.88 4.32 -4.37
C LEU A 140 49.93 3.36 -5.06
N PHE A 141 50.23 2.09 -5.14
CA PHE A 141 49.33 1.06 -5.69
C PHE A 141 48.06 0.92 -4.86
N HIS A 142 48.14 1.01 -3.55
CA HIS A 142 46.94 0.98 -2.70
C HIS A 142 45.96 2.14 -3.03
N TYR A 143 46.47 3.38 -3.12
CA TYR A 143 45.66 4.53 -3.52
C TYR A 143 45.10 4.39 -4.96
N PHE A 144 45.90 3.88 -5.88
CA PHE A 144 45.44 3.63 -7.25
C PHE A 144 44.32 2.59 -7.30
N LEU A 145 44.45 1.49 -6.58
CA LEU A 145 43.42 0.44 -6.48
C LEU A 145 42.15 0.96 -5.81
N GLN A 146 42.29 1.77 -4.76
CA GLN A 146 41.15 2.41 -4.10
C GLN A 146 40.42 3.38 -5.04
N MET A 147 41.15 4.22 -5.79
CA MET A 147 40.58 5.13 -6.77
C MET A 147 39.91 4.39 -7.94
N SER A 148 40.49 3.30 -8.43
CA SER A 148 39.88 2.45 -9.45
C SER A 148 38.61 1.76 -8.98
N SER A 149 38.53 1.39 -7.69
CA SER A 149 37.35 0.83 -7.05
C SER A 149 36.22 1.88 -6.93
N GLU A 150 36.53 3.14 -6.61
CA GLU A 150 35.55 4.24 -6.58
C GLU A 150 35.05 4.60 -7.99
N LEU A 151 35.95 4.67 -8.98
CA LEU A 151 35.57 4.84 -10.40
C LEU A 151 34.67 3.70 -10.90
N GLY A 152 34.96 2.46 -10.48
CA GLY A 152 34.11 1.30 -10.77
C GLY A 152 32.71 1.43 -10.17
N LYS A 153 32.57 2.05 -8.98
CA LYS A 153 31.27 2.33 -8.35
C LYS A 153 30.49 3.40 -9.12
N VAL A 154 31.15 4.45 -9.60
CA VAL A 154 30.53 5.49 -10.44
C VAL A 154 30.07 4.91 -11.78
N PHE A 155 30.89 4.05 -12.40
CA PHE A 155 30.54 3.37 -13.65
C PHE A 155 29.41 2.36 -13.48
N THR A 156 29.33 1.67 -12.34
CA THR A 156 28.19 0.79 -11.99
C THR A 156 26.95 1.60 -11.68
N ALA A 157 27.06 2.81 -11.11
CA ALA A 157 25.91 3.69 -10.89
C ALA A 157 25.29 4.16 -12.22
N SER A 158 26.10 4.56 -13.20
CA SER A 158 25.60 4.92 -14.54
C SER A 158 25.01 3.73 -15.32
N PHE A 159 25.48 2.51 -15.03
CA PHE A 159 24.89 1.28 -15.58
C PHE A 159 23.59 0.91 -14.90
N LEU A 160 23.46 1.17 -13.58
CA LEU A 160 22.20 1.03 -12.82
C LEU A 160 21.13 2.02 -13.30
N GLU A 161 21.51 3.24 -13.66
CA GLU A 161 20.58 4.20 -14.28
C GLU A 161 19.92 3.65 -15.55
N ARG A 162 20.65 2.85 -16.30
CA ARG A 162 20.14 2.20 -17.52
C ARG A 162 19.25 0.98 -17.21
N GLU A 163 19.54 0.21 -16.14
CA GLU A 163 18.71 -0.90 -15.66
C GLU A 163 17.44 -0.40 -14.96
N VAL A 164 17.53 0.68 -14.18
CA VAL A 164 16.37 1.32 -13.54
C VAL A 164 15.42 1.89 -14.62
N ALA A 165 15.93 2.42 -15.73
CA ALA A 165 15.09 2.86 -16.85
C ALA A 165 14.34 1.69 -17.54
N VAL A 166 14.90 0.48 -17.54
CA VAL A 166 14.23 -0.72 -18.08
C VAL A 166 13.19 -1.28 -17.10
N MET A 167 13.41 -1.16 -15.79
CA MET A 167 12.43 -1.56 -14.77
C MET A 167 11.23 -0.61 -14.71
N GLN A 168 11.42 0.68 -14.99
CA GLN A 168 10.34 1.67 -15.04
C GLN A 168 9.33 1.44 -16.17
N THR A 169 9.71 0.79 -17.27
CA THR A 169 8.79 0.48 -18.37
C THR A 169 7.81 -0.65 -18.04
N ALA A 170 8.11 -1.53 -17.11
CA ALA A 170 7.18 -2.60 -16.69
C ALA A 170 6.05 -2.09 -15.76
N GLY A 171 6.35 -1.13 -14.86
CA GLY A 171 5.35 -0.54 -13.95
C GLY A 171 4.38 0.44 -14.62
N GLY A 172 4.81 1.13 -15.69
CA GLY A 172 3.98 2.10 -16.42
C GLY A 172 2.85 1.47 -17.24
N TYR A 173 2.95 0.20 -17.59
CA TYR A 173 1.93 -0.48 -18.39
C TYR A 173 0.69 -0.86 -17.56
N ASP A 174 0.85 -1.18 -16.27
CA ASP A 174 -0.27 -1.49 -15.36
C ASP A 174 -1.02 -0.22 -14.91
N SER A 175 -0.32 0.89 -14.71
CA SER A 175 -0.92 2.17 -14.33
C SER A 175 -1.87 2.72 -15.40
N GLY A 176 -1.51 2.62 -16.69
CA GLY A 176 -2.36 3.06 -17.78
C GLY A 176 -3.64 2.21 -17.93
N ARG A 177 -3.54 0.90 -17.70
CA ARG A 177 -4.70 0.00 -17.71
C ARG A 177 -5.64 0.26 -16.53
N MET A 178 -5.08 0.50 -15.36
CA MET A 178 -5.87 0.81 -14.17
C MET A 178 -6.61 2.15 -14.32
N HIS A 179 -5.96 3.16 -14.91
CA HIS A 179 -6.60 4.44 -15.20
C HIS A 179 -7.75 4.28 -16.20
N ALA A 180 -7.53 3.56 -17.31
CA ALA A 180 -8.59 3.29 -18.29
C ALA A 180 -9.75 2.47 -17.70
N PHE A 181 -9.45 1.56 -16.76
CA PHE A 181 -10.48 0.80 -16.05
C PHE A 181 -11.27 1.69 -15.08
N ALA A 182 -10.60 2.61 -14.36
CA ALA A 182 -11.26 3.59 -13.50
C ALA A 182 -12.19 4.52 -14.30
N GLU A 183 -11.75 5.01 -15.48
CA GLU A 183 -12.60 5.80 -16.38
C GLU A 183 -13.83 5.01 -16.85
N ALA A 184 -13.65 3.74 -17.23
CA ALA A 184 -14.76 2.89 -17.65
C ALA A 184 -15.78 2.64 -16.51
N VAL A 185 -15.32 2.50 -15.27
CA VAL A 185 -16.20 2.37 -14.09
C VAL A 185 -16.93 3.68 -13.79
N ASP A 186 -16.27 4.82 -13.94
CA ASP A 186 -16.88 6.14 -13.78
C ASP A 186 -17.96 6.39 -14.86
N GLU A 187 -17.67 6.10 -16.13
CA GLU A 187 -18.66 6.16 -17.21
C GLU A 187 -19.88 5.26 -16.94
N LEU A 188 -19.64 4.07 -16.37
CA LEU A 188 -20.70 3.14 -15.97
C LEU A 188 -21.55 3.73 -14.84
N SER A 189 -20.93 4.39 -13.84
CA SER A 189 -21.63 5.12 -12.78
C SER A 189 -22.58 6.18 -13.36
N VAL A 190 -22.08 7.01 -14.25
CA VAL A 190 -22.87 8.06 -14.95
C VAL A 190 -24.02 7.43 -15.73
N ALA A 191 -23.79 6.32 -16.44
CA ALA A 191 -24.83 5.60 -17.18
C ALA A 191 -25.93 5.06 -16.26
N PHE A 192 -25.57 4.47 -15.10
CA PHE A 192 -26.55 4.01 -14.11
C PHE A 192 -27.36 5.16 -13.51
N ALA A 193 -26.74 6.30 -13.26
CA ALA A 193 -27.42 7.49 -12.75
C ALA A 193 -28.35 8.14 -13.80
N ALA A 194 -27.98 8.09 -15.08
CA ALA A 194 -28.73 8.73 -16.17
C ALA A 194 -30.00 7.96 -16.58
N VAL A 195 -29.96 6.61 -16.51
CA VAL A 195 -31.09 5.75 -16.91
C VAL A 195 -32.17 5.75 -15.83
N GLY A 196 -33.00 6.77 -15.74
CA GLY A 196 -34.13 6.72 -14.81
C GLY A 196 -34.75 8.01 -14.41
N LYS A 197 -34.35 9.14 -14.97
CA LYS A 197 -35.14 10.37 -14.82
C LYS A 197 -36.43 10.29 -15.66
N LYS A 198 -37.39 9.45 -15.20
CA LYS A 198 -38.76 9.62 -15.61
C LYS A 198 -39.29 10.82 -14.82
N GLU A 199 -39.75 11.86 -15.51
CA GLU A 199 -40.41 12.97 -14.86
C GLU A 199 -41.55 12.42 -14.01
N GLU A 200 -41.65 12.82 -12.76
CA GLU A 200 -42.81 12.53 -11.93
C GLU A 200 -44.03 13.10 -12.63
N MET A 201 -44.94 12.22 -13.03
CA MET A 201 -46.19 12.65 -13.65
C MET A 201 -46.95 13.56 -12.69
N SER A 202 -47.36 14.72 -13.17
CA SER A 202 -48.19 15.60 -12.37
C SER A 202 -49.53 14.91 -12.04
N SER A 203 -50.17 15.28 -10.94
CA SER A 203 -51.47 14.72 -10.55
C SER A 203 -52.53 14.87 -11.65
N HIS A 204 -52.42 15.91 -12.49
CA HIS A 204 -53.28 16.15 -13.63
C HIS A 204 -53.05 15.14 -14.77
N GLU A 205 -51.81 14.78 -15.05
CA GLU A 205 -51.44 13.77 -16.05
C GLU A 205 -51.89 12.38 -15.61
N SER A 206 -51.74 12.05 -14.33
CA SER A 206 -52.22 10.79 -13.74
C SER A 206 -53.73 10.64 -13.86
N VAL A 207 -54.50 11.70 -13.58
CA VAL A 207 -55.95 11.70 -13.78
C VAL A 207 -56.31 11.49 -15.25
N ALA A 208 -55.63 12.15 -16.19
CA ALA A 208 -55.90 12.01 -17.62
C ALA A 208 -55.66 10.58 -18.13
N VAL A 209 -54.55 9.94 -17.71
CA VAL A 209 -54.21 8.54 -18.05
C VAL A 209 -55.26 7.58 -17.49
N LEU A 210 -55.62 7.71 -16.22
CA LEU A 210 -56.66 6.88 -15.61
C LEU A 210 -58.03 7.09 -16.28
N GLN A 211 -58.38 8.32 -16.63
CA GLN A 211 -59.62 8.62 -17.35
C GLN A 211 -59.66 7.92 -18.71
N GLU A 212 -58.57 7.96 -19.47
CA GLU A 212 -58.49 7.28 -20.78
C GLU A 212 -58.59 5.77 -20.64
N GLU A 213 -57.88 5.14 -19.69
CA GLU A 213 -57.91 3.71 -19.44
C GLU A 213 -59.33 3.24 -19.05
N ILE A 214 -59.97 3.91 -18.10
CA ILE A 214 -61.31 3.54 -17.62
C ILE A 214 -62.35 3.74 -18.68
N THR A 215 -62.29 4.84 -19.43
CA THR A 215 -63.26 5.09 -20.53
C THR A 215 -63.10 4.09 -21.66
N ALA A 216 -61.89 3.75 -22.02
CA ALA A 216 -61.65 2.71 -23.03
C ALA A 216 -62.18 1.36 -22.59
N LYS A 217 -62.07 0.98 -21.31
CA LYS A 217 -62.49 -0.32 -20.80
C LYS A 217 -63.99 -0.41 -20.51
N MET A 218 -64.59 0.62 -19.92
CA MET A 218 -65.95 0.59 -19.41
C MET A 218 -66.97 1.25 -20.35
N CYS A 219 -66.58 2.29 -21.09
CA CYS A 219 -67.52 3.04 -21.95
C CYS A 219 -67.60 2.52 -23.38
N SER A 220 -66.51 1.82 -23.87
CA SER A 220 -66.47 1.30 -25.24
C SER A 220 -67.57 0.27 -25.55
N SER A 221 -68.00 -0.51 -24.57
CA SER A 221 -68.98 -1.58 -24.64
C SER A 221 -70.34 -1.21 -24.03
N CYS A 222 -70.55 0.05 -23.63
CA CYS A 222 -71.73 0.52 -22.96
C CYS A 222 -72.81 1.01 -23.97
N ASP A 223 -74.02 0.54 -23.84
CA ASP A 223 -75.17 0.96 -24.74
C ASP A 223 -75.43 2.46 -24.66
N ALA A 224 -75.16 3.14 -23.55
CA ALA A 224 -75.29 4.57 -23.36
C ALA A 224 -74.12 5.41 -23.89
N CYS A 225 -73.05 4.77 -24.46
CA CYS A 225 -71.85 5.45 -24.91
C CYS A 225 -72.11 6.63 -25.87
N ALA A 226 -72.95 6.41 -26.84
CA ALA A 226 -73.27 7.46 -27.82
C ALA A 226 -73.91 8.73 -27.20
N ILE A 227 -74.67 8.58 -26.12
CA ILE A 227 -75.28 9.70 -25.39
C ILE A 227 -74.23 10.42 -24.56
N CYS A 228 -73.39 9.70 -23.81
CA CYS A 228 -72.38 10.24 -22.90
C CYS A 228 -71.21 10.92 -23.65
N TRP A 229 -70.73 10.33 -24.73
CA TRP A 229 -69.59 10.78 -25.51
C TRP A 229 -69.93 11.55 -26.78
N GLY A 230 -71.27 11.69 -27.09
CA GLY A 230 -71.79 12.54 -28.16
C GLY A 230 -71.95 13.98 -27.69
N ALA A 231 -73.21 14.44 -27.60
CA ALA A 231 -73.56 15.84 -27.28
C ALA A 231 -73.14 16.28 -25.85
N ALA A 232 -72.98 15.36 -24.88
CA ALA A 232 -72.70 15.65 -23.47
C ALA A 232 -71.25 15.35 -23.06
N LYS A 233 -70.34 15.16 -23.99
CA LYS A 233 -68.96 14.75 -23.75
C LYS A 233 -68.20 15.53 -22.62
N HIS A 234 -68.29 16.85 -22.67
CA HIS A 234 -67.60 17.70 -21.68
C HIS A 234 -68.18 17.56 -20.26
N VAL A 235 -69.44 17.31 -20.11
CA VAL A 235 -70.12 17.17 -18.82
C VAL A 235 -69.68 15.82 -18.18
N TYR A 236 -69.75 14.74 -18.96
CA TYR A 236 -69.38 13.42 -18.47
C TYR A 236 -67.86 13.29 -18.21
N ALA A 237 -67.01 13.86 -19.05
CA ALA A 237 -65.60 13.92 -18.84
C ALA A 237 -65.27 14.60 -17.50
N LYS A 238 -65.88 15.71 -17.17
CA LYS A 238 -65.71 16.43 -15.90
C LYS A 238 -66.18 15.60 -14.69
N LYS A 239 -67.32 14.91 -14.84
CA LYS A 239 -67.89 14.05 -13.78
C LYS A 239 -66.96 12.84 -13.50
N ILE A 240 -66.43 12.22 -14.55
CA ILE A 240 -65.39 11.14 -14.41
C ILE A 240 -64.15 11.70 -13.72
N GLN A 241 -63.68 12.87 -14.09
CA GLN A 241 -62.56 13.53 -13.46
C GLN A 241 -62.80 13.77 -11.96
N GLN A 242 -63.97 14.22 -11.55
CA GLN A 242 -64.33 14.40 -10.14
C GLN A 242 -64.36 13.07 -9.37
N MET A 243 -64.90 12.01 -9.96
CA MET A 243 -64.86 10.66 -9.40
C MET A 243 -63.41 10.18 -9.22
N LEU A 244 -62.56 10.36 -10.22
CA LEU A 244 -61.14 9.97 -10.14
C LEU A 244 -60.37 10.77 -9.10
N GLN A 245 -60.65 12.07 -8.96
CA GLN A 245 -60.08 12.88 -7.88
C GLN A 245 -60.50 12.38 -6.49
N ALA A 246 -61.73 11.90 -6.32
CA ALA A 246 -62.18 11.29 -5.06
C ALA A 246 -61.48 9.96 -4.79
N VAL A 247 -61.20 9.14 -5.80
CA VAL A 247 -60.41 7.90 -5.69
C VAL A 247 -59.00 8.23 -5.28
N MET A 248 -58.35 9.18 -5.93
CA MET A 248 -56.98 9.61 -5.62
C MET A 248 -56.85 10.28 -4.25
N ALA A 249 -57.94 10.85 -3.70
CA ALA A 249 -57.99 11.36 -2.33
C ALA A 249 -58.16 10.24 -1.27
N HIS A 250 -58.07 8.97 -1.66
CA HIS A 250 -58.28 7.79 -0.81
C HIS A 250 -59.61 7.74 -0.08
N ASN A 251 -60.69 8.33 -0.67
CA ASN A 251 -62.02 8.19 -0.11
C ASN A 251 -62.48 6.73 -0.20
N SER A 252 -63.32 6.30 0.74
CA SER A 252 -63.77 4.91 0.73
C SER A 252 -64.58 4.60 -0.54
N LYS A 253 -64.45 3.38 -1.06
CA LYS A 253 -65.18 2.93 -2.26
C LYS A 253 -66.68 3.10 -2.10
N GLU A 254 -67.20 2.84 -0.90
CA GLU A 254 -68.61 2.96 -0.56
C GLU A 254 -69.10 4.41 -0.63
N ASP A 255 -68.30 5.38 -0.11
CA ASP A 255 -68.61 6.79 -0.13
C ASP A 255 -68.67 7.34 -1.56
N ILE A 256 -67.70 6.90 -2.40
CA ILE A 256 -67.66 7.29 -3.81
C ILE A 256 -68.87 6.75 -4.57
N ILE A 257 -69.29 5.52 -4.31
CA ILE A 257 -70.51 4.92 -4.92
C ILE A 257 -71.72 5.64 -4.43
N GLN A 258 -71.87 6.02 -3.16
CA GLN A 258 -73.02 6.76 -2.62
C GLN A 258 -73.11 8.19 -3.15
N SER A 259 -71.93 8.84 -3.35
CA SER A 259 -71.89 10.21 -3.93
C SER A 259 -72.41 10.31 -5.35
N ASN A 260 -72.46 9.17 -6.05
CA ASN A 260 -73.06 9.02 -7.41
C ASN A 260 -72.82 10.18 -8.37
N TYR A 261 -71.56 10.50 -8.65
CA TYR A 261 -71.15 11.63 -9.51
C TYR A 261 -71.76 11.59 -10.90
N MET A 262 -72.29 10.41 -11.33
CA MET A 262 -72.93 10.20 -12.64
C MET A 262 -74.31 9.53 -12.53
N GLU A 263 -75.33 10.25 -12.16
CA GLU A 263 -76.69 9.78 -11.82
C GLU A 263 -77.33 8.86 -12.85
N ASN A 264 -77.01 8.99 -14.15
CA ASN A 264 -77.62 8.23 -15.24
C ASN A 264 -76.63 7.21 -15.88
N CYS A 265 -75.50 6.87 -15.23
CA CYS A 265 -74.58 5.93 -15.78
C CYS A 265 -74.90 4.51 -15.33
N PRO A 266 -75.30 3.57 -16.23
CA PRO A 266 -75.63 2.20 -15.86
C PRO A 266 -74.37 1.41 -15.35
N CYS A 267 -73.16 1.83 -15.75
CA CYS A 267 -71.93 1.17 -15.42
C CYS A 267 -71.21 1.88 -14.27
N TYR A 268 -71.81 2.86 -13.56
CA TYR A 268 -71.12 3.70 -12.58
C TYR A 268 -70.38 2.89 -11.48
N ARG A 269 -71.05 1.89 -10.90
CA ARG A 269 -70.44 1.05 -9.84
C ARG A 269 -69.20 0.29 -10.33
N GLY A 270 -69.32 -0.33 -11.52
CA GLY A 270 -68.20 -1.00 -12.16
C GLY A 270 -67.05 -0.06 -12.50
N MET A 271 -67.38 1.20 -12.89
CA MET A 271 -66.42 2.25 -13.19
C MET A 271 -65.63 2.67 -11.93
N VAL A 272 -66.28 2.80 -10.77
CA VAL A 272 -65.64 3.08 -9.49
C VAL A 272 -64.72 1.93 -9.09
N GLU A 273 -65.18 0.66 -9.24
CA GLU A 273 -64.39 -0.52 -8.94
C GLU A 273 -63.13 -0.60 -9.80
N GLU A 274 -63.25 -0.36 -11.09
CA GLU A 274 -62.13 -0.32 -12.01
C GLU A 274 -61.17 0.86 -11.73
N ALA A 275 -61.74 2.04 -11.36
CA ALA A 275 -60.96 3.22 -11.00
C ALA A 275 -60.06 2.97 -9.76
N VAL A 276 -60.62 2.37 -8.71
CA VAL A 276 -59.89 2.03 -7.49
C VAL A 276 -58.78 1.01 -7.82
N TRP A 277 -59.11 -0.02 -8.63
CA TRP A 277 -58.11 -1.04 -9.00
C TRP A 277 -57.02 -0.48 -9.89
N ALA A 278 -57.32 0.35 -10.88
CA ALA A 278 -56.37 0.99 -11.78
C ALA A 278 -55.48 1.97 -11.01
N PHE A 279 -56.00 2.73 -10.06
CA PHE A 279 -55.27 3.64 -9.20
C PHE A 279 -54.30 2.88 -8.28
N SER A 280 -54.76 1.83 -7.58
CA SER A 280 -53.88 1.01 -6.73
C SER A 280 -52.73 0.35 -7.53
N ARG A 281 -53.02 -0.08 -8.78
CA ARG A 281 -51.96 -0.60 -9.68
C ARG A 281 -50.98 0.49 -10.08
N MET A 282 -51.45 1.72 -10.32
CA MET A 282 -50.58 2.85 -10.65
C MET A 282 -49.68 3.22 -9.47
N GLU A 283 -50.21 3.32 -8.26
CA GLU A 283 -49.45 3.58 -7.04
C GLU A 283 -48.38 2.51 -6.78
N LEU A 284 -48.75 1.23 -6.97
CA LEU A 284 -47.79 0.13 -6.82
C LEU A 284 -46.67 0.25 -7.87
N ASN A 285 -46.98 0.57 -9.11
CA ASN A 285 -46.00 0.76 -10.16
C ASN A 285 -45.07 1.95 -9.87
N GLU A 286 -45.63 3.08 -9.38
CA GLU A 286 -44.83 4.25 -8.99
C GLU A 286 -43.89 3.91 -7.83
N ALA A 287 -44.37 3.20 -6.80
CA ALA A 287 -43.54 2.74 -5.68
C ALA A 287 -42.41 1.83 -6.15
N TRP A 288 -42.69 0.90 -7.10
CA TRP A 288 -41.69 0.06 -7.73
C TRP A 288 -40.65 0.83 -8.52
N TYR A 289 -41.09 1.81 -9.34
CA TYR A 289 -40.17 2.66 -10.09
C TYR A 289 -39.30 3.51 -9.18
N ARG A 290 -39.86 4.08 -8.11
CA ARG A 290 -39.10 4.85 -7.11
C ARG A 290 -38.03 3.98 -6.46
N ARG A 291 -38.39 2.79 -6.01
CA ARG A 291 -37.45 1.83 -5.42
C ARG A 291 -36.36 1.40 -6.40
N LEU A 292 -36.72 1.20 -7.67
CA LEU A 292 -35.73 0.87 -8.71
C LEU A 292 -34.77 2.03 -8.97
N GLN A 293 -35.23 3.27 -8.97
CA GLN A 293 -34.39 4.46 -9.10
C GLN A 293 -33.44 4.62 -7.90
N GLU A 294 -33.96 4.45 -6.69
CA GLU A 294 -33.16 4.48 -5.47
C GLU A 294 -32.03 3.45 -5.53
N ASN A 295 -32.33 2.21 -5.89
CA ASN A 295 -31.33 1.15 -6.05
C ASN A 295 -30.28 1.49 -7.12
N ARG A 296 -30.68 2.09 -8.25
CA ARG A 296 -29.74 2.52 -9.30
C ARG A 296 -28.82 3.64 -8.83
N MET A 297 -29.33 4.60 -8.09
CA MET A 297 -28.52 5.69 -7.52
C MET A 297 -27.50 5.16 -6.51
N VAL A 298 -27.87 4.15 -5.74
CA VAL A 298 -26.93 3.46 -4.84
C VAL A 298 -25.82 2.79 -5.62
N ILE A 299 -26.16 2.00 -6.66
CA ILE A 299 -25.16 1.33 -7.49
C ILE A 299 -24.25 2.35 -8.18
N ALA A 300 -24.80 3.43 -8.71
CA ALA A 300 -24.03 4.51 -9.31
C ALA A 300 -23.02 5.09 -8.29
N GLY A 301 -23.47 5.42 -7.09
CA GLY A 301 -22.58 5.93 -6.04
C GLY A 301 -21.50 4.94 -5.60
N GLN A 302 -21.76 3.62 -5.63
CA GLN A 302 -20.78 2.59 -5.36
C GLN A 302 -19.72 2.49 -6.47
N LEU A 303 -20.15 2.58 -7.74
CA LEU A 303 -19.23 2.56 -8.88
C LEU A 303 -18.34 3.82 -8.92
N ASP A 304 -18.91 4.99 -8.66
CA ASP A 304 -18.18 6.25 -8.54
C ASP A 304 -17.08 6.17 -7.46
N ALA A 305 -17.43 5.67 -6.29
CA ALA A 305 -16.50 5.46 -5.20
C ALA A 305 -15.36 4.45 -5.56
N MET A 306 -15.70 3.40 -6.31
CA MET A 306 -14.68 2.45 -6.81
C MET A 306 -13.74 3.13 -7.81
N ALA A 307 -14.28 3.94 -8.72
CA ALA A 307 -13.48 4.70 -9.68
C ALA A 307 -12.51 5.66 -8.99
N ASP A 308 -12.97 6.37 -7.95
CA ASP A 308 -12.14 7.26 -7.14
C ASP A 308 -10.95 6.53 -6.47
N VAL A 309 -11.19 5.38 -5.84
CA VAL A 309 -10.13 4.56 -5.21
C VAL A 309 -9.11 4.11 -6.25
N MET A 310 -9.57 3.66 -7.42
CA MET A 310 -8.68 3.22 -8.51
C MET A 310 -7.87 4.38 -9.09
N GLN A 311 -8.46 5.57 -9.23
CA GLN A 311 -7.76 6.78 -9.67
C GLN A 311 -6.68 7.20 -8.65
N ASP A 312 -6.98 7.12 -7.37
CA ASP A 312 -6.02 7.46 -6.32
C ASP A 312 -4.81 6.51 -6.32
N TRP A 313 -5.01 5.23 -6.57
CA TRP A 313 -3.91 4.27 -6.76
C TRP A 313 -3.02 4.63 -7.96
N THR A 314 -3.61 5.11 -9.05
CA THR A 314 -2.83 5.51 -10.23
C THR A 314 -2.08 6.83 -10.03
N LYS A 315 -2.63 7.77 -9.27
CA LYS A 315 -2.00 9.07 -8.95
C LYS A 315 -0.76 8.91 -8.05
N GLY A 316 -0.73 7.89 -7.17
CA GLY A 316 0.42 7.57 -6.32
C GLY A 316 1.65 7.09 -7.08
N GLN A 317 1.51 6.63 -8.33
CA GLN A 317 2.60 6.17 -9.20
C GLN A 317 3.25 7.30 -10.03
N LYS A 318 3.44 8.49 -9.48
CA LYS A 318 4.09 9.59 -10.20
C LYS A 318 5.52 9.24 -10.60
N ASN A 319 5.90 9.61 -11.83
CA ASN A 319 7.26 9.50 -12.38
C ASN A 319 8.30 9.99 -11.36
N LEU A 320 9.22 9.08 -11.03
CA LEU A 320 10.30 9.30 -10.07
C LEU A 320 11.20 10.45 -10.54
N ASP A 321 11.21 11.53 -9.81
CA ASP A 321 12.15 12.65 -9.96
C ASP A 321 13.60 12.17 -9.76
N GLY A 322 14.58 12.95 -10.22
CA GLY A 322 16.01 12.62 -10.09
C GLY A 322 16.46 12.28 -8.65
N LYS A 323 15.81 12.85 -7.64
CA LYS A 323 16.03 12.52 -6.21
C LYS A 323 15.66 11.07 -5.88
N SER A 324 14.58 10.57 -6.45
CA SER A 324 14.12 9.19 -6.24
C SER A 324 15.07 8.16 -6.86
N LYS A 325 15.72 8.49 -7.98
CA LYS A 325 16.75 7.62 -8.60
C LYS A 325 17.98 7.44 -7.71
N ILE A 326 18.42 8.52 -7.05
CA ILE A 326 19.54 8.47 -6.10
C ILE A 326 19.15 7.63 -4.87
N LEU A 327 17.93 7.77 -4.38
CA LEU A 327 17.41 7.00 -3.25
C LEU A 327 17.32 5.51 -3.58
N LEU A 328 16.81 5.14 -4.76
CA LEU A 328 16.77 3.75 -5.22
C LEU A 328 18.18 3.13 -5.29
N ALA A 329 19.17 3.87 -5.80
CA ALA A 329 20.56 3.42 -5.83
C ALA A 329 21.12 3.19 -4.42
N ARG A 330 20.81 4.09 -3.45
CA ARG A 330 21.19 3.94 -2.04
C ARG A 330 20.54 2.73 -1.39
N ILE A 331 19.24 2.53 -1.59
CA ILE A 331 18.51 1.36 -1.09
C ILE A 331 19.15 0.08 -1.64
N GLY A 332 19.34 -0.01 -2.95
CA GLY A 332 19.98 -1.17 -3.58
C GLY A 332 21.37 -1.46 -3.05
N PHE A 333 22.16 -0.45 -2.73
CA PHE A 333 23.48 -0.61 -2.11
C PHE A 333 23.40 -1.15 -0.68
N GLU A 334 22.60 -0.52 0.19
CA GLU A 334 22.48 -0.91 1.61
C GLU A 334 21.89 -2.32 1.79
N VAL A 335 20.91 -2.68 0.94
CA VAL A 335 20.31 -4.03 0.93
C VAL A 335 21.34 -5.09 0.53
N ARG A 336 22.17 -4.81 -0.49
CA ARG A 336 23.23 -5.74 -0.95
C ARG A 336 24.34 -5.94 0.08
N GLU A 337 24.72 -4.90 0.81
CA GLU A 337 25.72 -4.99 1.88
C GLU A 337 25.29 -5.94 3.00
N ARG A 338 23.98 -6.14 3.19
CA ARG A 338 23.42 -7.09 4.17
C ARG A 338 23.14 -8.49 3.61
N GLY A 339 23.61 -8.76 2.39
CA GLY A 339 23.45 -10.08 1.75
C GLY A 339 22.05 -10.33 1.19
N LEU A 340 21.25 -9.28 1.03
CA LEU A 340 19.91 -9.31 0.41
C LEU A 340 19.97 -8.81 -1.03
N VAL A 341 18.97 -9.16 -1.81
CA VAL A 341 18.69 -8.61 -3.14
C VAL A 341 17.27 -8.08 -3.09
N ALA A 342 17.09 -6.83 -3.48
CA ALA A 342 15.79 -6.23 -3.69
C ALA A 342 15.61 -5.95 -5.18
N GLU A 343 14.50 -6.40 -5.73
CA GLU A 343 14.07 -6.19 -7.11
C GLU A 343 12.73 -5.46 -7.09
N GLN A 344 12.36 -4.82 -8.19
CA GLN A 344 11.08 -4.08 -8.33
C GLN A 344 10.81 -3.12 -7.15
N ILE A 345 11.79 -2.27 -6.84
CA ILE A 345 11.64 -1.32 -5.73
C ILE A 345 10.74 -0.18 -6.18
N HIS A 346 9.60 -0.05 -5.53
CA HIS A 346 8.64 1.02 -5.73
C HIS A 346 8.58 1.90 -4.48
N ILE A 347 8.64 3.20 -4.68
CA ILE A 347 8.50 4.19 -3.60
C ILE A 347 7.22 4.95 -3.88
N TYR A 348 6.31 4.91 -2.92
CA TYR A 348 5.02 5.62 -3.00
C TYR A 348 4.98 6.71 -1.94
N GLU A 349 4.37 7.81 -2.28
CA GLU A 349 4.09 8.91 -1.38
C GLU A 349 2.57 9.12 -1.38
N ASP A 350 1.92 9.03 -0.22
CA ASP A 350 0.49 9.24 -0.08
C ASP A 350 0.11 10.74 -0.14
N LYS A 351 -1.18 11.06 0.01
CA LYS A 351 -1.70 12.44 0.02
C LYS A 351 -1.10 13.27 1.17
N ASP A 352 -0.76 12.62 2.27
CA ASP A 352 -0.16 13.21 3.47
C ASP A 352 1.38 13.26 3.41
N LYS A 353 1.98 12.94 2.25
CA LYS A 353 3.43 12.86 1.98
C LYS A 353 4.15 11.79 2.80
N ARG A 354 3.46 10.76 3.24
CA ARG A 354 4.02 9.61 3.94
C ARG A 354 4.61 8.65 2.95
N CYS A 355 5.79 8.15 3.28
CA CYS A 355 6.55 7.29 2.38
C CYS A 355 6.26 5.81 2.65
N SER A 356 6.00 5.06 1.59
CA SER A 356 6.01 3.60 1.62
C SER A 356 6.92 3.04 0.54
N ILE A 357 7.61 1.93 0.85
CA ILE A 357 8.60 1.31 -0.03
C ILE A 357 8.26 -0.17 -0.16
N THR A 358 7.86 -0.57 -1.36
CA THR A 358 7.57 -1.97 -1.69
C THR A 358 8.68 -2.54 -2.57
N ALA A 359 9.15 -3.74 -2.27
CA ALA A 359 10.13 -4.44 -3.08
C ALA A 359 9.99 -5.96 -3.00
N GLU A 360 10.40 -6.67 -4.04
CA GLU A 360 10.62 -8.10 -3.99
C GLU A 360 12.01 -8.38 -3.39
N VAL A 361 12.05 -8.99 -2.21
CA VAL A 361 13.27 -9.18 -1.44
C VAL A 361 13.60 -10.65 -1.29
N ALA A 362 14.86 -11.02 -1.54
CA ALA A 362 15.37 -12.37 -1.38
C ALA A 362 16.77 -12.38 -0.76
N SER A 363 17.12 -13.49 -0.12
CA SER A 363 18.50 -13.74 0.35
C SER A 363 19.43 -14.06 -0.83
N LYS A 364 20.53 -13.35 -0.96
CA LYS A 364 21.52 -13.51 -2.04
C LYS A 364 22.19 -14.89 -2.03
N TRP A 365 22.38 -15.46 -0.86
CA TRP A 365 23.16 -16.68 -0.67
C TRP A 365 22.29 -17.90 -0.30
N GLY A 366 20.98 -17.72 -0.20
CA GLY A 366 20.03 -18.78 0.16
C GLY A 366 19.96 -19.11 1.65
N GLY A 367 20.80 -18.50 2.49
CA GLY A 367 20.68 -18.59 3.94
C GLY A 367 19.54 -17.73 4.46
N GLY A 368 18.89 -18.15 5.55
CA GLY A 368 17.85 -17.37 6.22
C GLY A 368 18.42 -16.05 6.77
N ILE A 369 17.90 -14.91 6.33
CA ILE A 369 18.27 -13.58 6.81
C ILE A 369 17.03 -12.94 7.46
N PRO A 370 17.11 -12.44 8.70
CA PRO A 370 15.98 -11.74 9.33
C PRO A 370 15.52 -10.54 8.50
N SER A 371 14.21 -10.37 8.33
CA SER A 371 13.62 -9.22 7.63
C SER A 371 13.97 -7.87 8.28
N LYS A 372 14.29 -7.89 9.59
CA LYS A 372 14.84 -6.73 10.30
C LYS A 372 16.12 -6.16 9.64
N ASN A 373 16.93 -7.00 9.00
CA ASN A 373 18.12 -6.54 8.27
C ASN A 373 17.75 -5.75 7.02
N TYR A 374 16.63 -6.10 6.38
CA TYR A 374 16.06 -5.34 5.28
C TYR A 374 15.56 -3.98 5.76
N LEU A 375 14.78 -3.95 6.85
CA LEU A 375 14.31 -2.73 7.48
C LEU A 375 15.45 -1.77 7.80
N GLN A 376 16.50 -2.25 8.49
CA GLN A 376 17.69 -1.45 8.81
C GLN A 376 18.43 -0.93 7.56
N ALA A 377 18.38 -1.68 6.45
CA ALA A 377 18.93 -1.20 5.18
C ALA A 377 18.15 -0.03 4.62
N LEU A 378 16.81 -0.11 4.68
CA LEU A 378 15.92 0.95 4.25
C LEU A 378 16.07 2.20 5.12
N GLU A 379 16.02 2.06 6.45
CA GLU A 379 16.21 3.18 7.39
C GLU A 379 17.54 3.91 7.16
N LYS A 380 18.63 3.15 6.96
CA LYS A 380 19.94 3.75 6.68
C LYS A 380 19.98 4.45 5.32
N ALA A 381 19.28 3.93 4.32
CA ALA A 381 19.23 4.52 2.99
C ALA A 381 18.34 5.77 2.93
N THR A 382 17.19 5.74 3.59
CA THR A 382 16.21 6.84 3.60
C THR A 382 16.53 7.91 4.64
N GLY A 383 17.07 7.50 5.80
CA GLY A 383 17.24 8.34 6.98
C GLY A 383 15.95 8.52 7.79
N MET A 384 14.91 7.75 7.50
CA MET A 384 13.61 7.78 8.17
C MET A 384 13.42 6.52 9.02
N ALA A 385 12.68 6.62 10.11
CA ALA A 385 12.20 5.47 10.86
C ALA A 385 11.12 4.78 10.03
N LEU A 386 11.24 3.46 9.86
CA LEU A 386 10.34 2.67 9.05
C LEU A 386 9.88 1.43 9.84
N ARG A 387 8.69 0.93 9.51
CA ARG A 387 8.16 -0.35 9.99
C ARG A 387 7.80 -1.25 8.81
N LEU A 388 7.93 -2.55 8.98
CA LEU A 388 7.47 -3.51 7.97
C LEU A 388 5.95 -3.73 8.09
N GLN A 389 5.34 -4.14 6.98
CA GLN A 389 3.96 -4.64 7.00
C GLN A 389 3.81 -5.78 8.02
N ARG A 390 2.62 -5.93 8.61
CA ARG A 390 2.38 -6.86 9.74
C ARG A 390 2.62 -8.33 9.40
N ASP A 391 2.28 -8.74 8.19
CA ASP A 391 2.41 -10.10 7.67
C ASP A 391 3.77 -10.36 7.00
N ALA A 392 4.74 -9.42 7.13
CA ALA A 392 6.06 -9.58 6.57
C ALA A 392 6.74 -10.86 7.09
N ARG A 393 7.27 -11.68 6.20
CA ARG A 393 8.05 -12.86 6.58
C ARG A 393 9.19 -12.46 7.50
N ALA A 394 9.28 -13.11 8.66
CA ALA A 394 10.35 -12.84 9.65
C ALA A 394 11.73 -13.22 9.13
N ILE A 395 11.82 -14.24 8.27
CA ILE A 395 13.08 -14.75 7.70
C ILE A 395 12.98 -14.77 6.17
N LEU A 396 13.91 -14.10 5.52
CA LEU A 396 14.05 -14.04 4.07
C LEU A 396 14.93 -15.18 3.57
N THR A 397 14.43 -15.90 2.59
CA THR A 397 15.10 -17.04 1.96
C THR A 397 15.51 -16.70 0.53
N ARG A 398 15.89 -17.70 -0.26
CA ARG A 398 16.23 -17.52 -1.68
C ARG A 398 15.00 -17.18 -2.55
N GLU A 399 13.82 -17.54 -2.10
CA GLU A 399 12.57 -17.20 -2.78
C GLU A 399 12.28 -15.73 -2.57
N PRO A 400 12.03 -14.96 -3.64
CA PRO A 400 11.65 -13.56 -3.52
C PRO A 400 10.26 -13.44 -2.88
N VAL A 401 10.13 -12.50 -1.95
CA VAL A 401 8.90 -12.17 -1.26
C VAL A 401 8.66 -10.68 -1.38
N SER A 402 7.44 -10.29 -1.71
CA SER A 402 7.04 -8.89 -1.69
C SER A 402 6.96 -8.40 -0.25
N ILE A 403 7.67 -7.33 0.06
CA ILE A 403 7.66 -6.70 1.39
C ILE A 403 7.48 -5.20 1.21
N THR A 404 6.52 -4.66 1.96
CA THR A 404 6.30 -3.23 2.06
C THR A 404 6.78 -2.72 3.41
N ALA A 405 7.53 -1.63 3.38
CA ALA A 405 7.92 -0.86 4.55
C ALA A 405 7.20 0.49 4.52
N TYR A 406 6.63 0.87 5.64
CA TYR A 406 5.92 2.14 5.84
C TYR A 406 6.71 3.03 6.78
N GLU A 407 6.53 4.33 6.67
CA GLU A 407 7.02 5.27 7.68
C GLU A 407 6.47 4.89 9.05
N ASP A 408 7.31 4.95 10.09
CA ASP A 408 6.90 4.57 11.43
C ASP A 408 6.02 5.63 12.08
N THR A 409 5.05 5.22 12.90
CA THR A 409 4.07 6.09 13.53
C THR A 409 4.66 6.79 14.77
N CYS A 410 4.16 8.01 15.08
CA CYS A 410 4.58 8.76 16.26
C CYS A 410 3.89 8.29 17.55
N PHE A 411 2.70 7.68 17.41
CA PHE A 411 1.88 7.20 18.51
C PHE A 411 1.62 5.70 18.37
N ASP A 412 1.31 5.07 19.50
CA ASP A 412 0.85 3.70 19.58
C ASP A 412 -0.50 3.66 20.27
N ALA A 413 -1.42 2.79 19.83
CA ALA A 413 -2.74 2.66 20.39
C ALA A 413 -2.85 1.33 21.16
N ILE A 414 -3.27 1.41 22.40
CA ILE A 414 -3.58 0.24 23.24
C ILE A 414 -5.09 0.20 23.45
N SER A 415 -5.73 -0.90 23.11
CA SER A 415 -7.16 -1.09 23.23
C SER A 415 -7.51 -2.22 24.20
N GLY A 416 -8.64 -2.07 24.87
CA GLY A 416 -9.26 -3.10 25.68
C GLY A 416 -10.75 -3.15 25.43
N VAL A 417 -11.33 -4.34 25.43
CA VAL A 417 -12.76 -4.58 25.21
C VAL A 417 -13.34 -5.34 26.37
N ALA A 418 -14.54 -4.97 26.77
CA ALA A 418 -15.36 -5.72 27.73
C ALA A 418 -16.76 -5.87 27.15
N THR A 419 -17.27 -7.09 27.13
CA THR A 419 -18.63 -7.43 26.67
C THR A 419 -19.37 -8.17 27.78
N LYS A 420 -20.66 -7.92 27.87
CA LYS A 420 -21.55 -8.63 28.80
C LYS A 420 -22.89 -8.87 28.10
N GLU A 421 -23.34 -10.09 28.13
CA GLU A 421 -24.63 -10.50 27.60
C GLU A 421 -25.78 -10.00 28.53
N LYS A 422 -26.92 -9.67 27.90
CA LYS A 422 -28.14 -9.34 28.63
C LYS A 422 -28.65 -10.59 29.37
N GLU A 423 -29.22 -10.42 30.56
CA GLU A 423 -29.78 -11.52 31.33
C GLU A 423 -30.83 -12.29 30.52
N GLY A 424 -30.59 -13.59 30.30
CA GLY A 424 -31.45 -14.48 29.52
C GLY A 424 -31.14 -14.55 28.02
N ALA A 425 -30.18 -13.79 27.51
CA ALA A 425 -29.69 -13.92 26.15
C ALA A 425 -28.45 -14.82 26.09
N SER A 426 -28.32 -15.60 25.02
CA SER A 426 -27.14 -16.45 24.76
C SER A 426 -26.04 -15.77 23.95
N ILE A 427 -26.34 -14.64 23.32
CA ILE A 427 -25.44 -13.89 22.47
C ILE A 427 -25.78 -12.40 22.61
N SER A 428 -24.75 -11.52 22.66
CA SER A 428 -24.94 -10.07 22.62
C SER A 428 -25.38 -9.62 21.24
N GLY A 429 -26.22 -8.59 21.16
CA GLY A 429 -26.54 -7.88 19.94
C GLY A 429 -25.42 -6.96 19.46
N ASP A 430 -24.45 -6.67 20.34
CA ASP A 430 -23.33 -5.77 20.08
C ASP A 430 -22.18 -6.51 19.41
N ASN A 431 -21.58 -5.89 18.41
CA ASN A 431 -20.33 -6.33 17.78
C ASN A 431 -19.34 -5.17 17.64
N PHE A 432 -18.07 -5.49 17.59
CA PHE A 432 -17.01 -4.50 17.47
C PHE A 432 -15.85 -5.01 16.61
N SER A 433 -15.07 -4.09 16.00
CA SER A 433 -13.78 -4.36 15.39
C SER A 433 -12.76 -3.29 15.78
N LEU A 434 -11.52 -3.72 15.97
CA LEU A 434 -10.38 -2.91 16.32
C LEU A 434 -9.24 -3.27 15.37
N PHE A 435 -8.92 -2.38 14.43
CA PHE A 435 -7.92 -2.71 13.41
C PHE A 435 -7.04 -1.50 13.07
N LEU A 436 -5.78 -1.80 12.77
CA LEU A 436 -4.80 -0.82 12.32
C LEU A 436 -4.59 -1.01 10.82
N LEU A 437 -4.84 0.04 10.05
CA LEU A 437 -4.53 0.07 8.63
C LEU A 437 -3.03 0.30 8.40
N GLU A 438 -2.54 -0.16 7.28
CA GLU A 438 -1.14 -0.01 6.87
C GLU A 438 -0.71 1.47 6.74
N ASN A 439 -1.65 2.37 6.45
CA ASN A 439 -1.42 3.82 6.43
C ASN A 439 -1.28 4.48 7.81
N GLY A 440 -1.23 3.70 8.90
CA GLY A 440 -1.05 4.20 10.27
C GLY A 440 -2.32 4.77 10.91
N ARG A 441 -3.50 4.47 10.37
CA ARG A 441 -4.80 4.81 10.98
C ARG A 441 -5.31 3.67 11.83
N TYR A 442 -5.53 3.92 13.11
CA TYR A 442 -6.16 2.98 14.04
C TYR A 442 -7.66 3.20 14.05
N ASN A 443 -8.43 2.16 13.77
CA ASN A 443 -9.86 2.22 13.59
C ASN A 443 -10.58 1.41 14.66
N ILE A 444 -11.69 1.96 15.13
CA ILE A 444 -12.57 1.38 16.14
C ILE A 444 -13.98 1.45 15.57
N CYS A 445 -14.61 0.30 15.41
CA CYS A 445 -16.01 0.20 15.01
C CYS A 445 -16.79 -0.52 16.12
N LEU A 446 -17.84 0.10 16.63
CA LEU A 446 -18.78 -0.48 17.59
C LEU A 446 -20.18 -0.36 16.99
N SER A 447 -20.92 -1.45 16.98
CA SER A 447 -22.27 -1.52 16.42
C SER A 447 -23.18 -2.31 17.35
N ASP A 448 -24.38 -1.80 17.55
CA ASP A 448 -25.45 -2.44 18.31
C ASP A 448 -26.64 -2.70 17.38
N GLY A 449 -27.00 -3.98 17.24
CA GLY A 449 -28.13 -4.43 16.43
C GLY A 449 -29.45 -4.24 17.16
N MET A 450 -30.48 -3.84 16.44
CA MET A 450 -31.80 -3.61 17.08
C MET A 450 -32.39 -4.89 17.66
N GLY A 451 -32.72 -4.83 18.95
CA GLY A 451 -33.30 -5.93 19.69
C GLY A 451 -32.31 -6.74 20.51
N SER A 452 -32.44 -8.05 20.53
CA SER A 452 -31.52 -8.95 21.27
C SER A 452 -31.42 -10.31 20.59
N GLY A 453 -30.33 -11.01 20.86
CA GLY A 453 -30.10 -12.36 20.39
C GLY A 453 -29.50 -12.46 18.95
N PRO A 454 -29.59 -13.63 18.30
CA PRO A 454 -28.83 -13.93 17.08
C PRO A 454 -29.14 -13.03 15.87
N ALA A 455 -30.36 -12.50 15.76
CA ALA A 455 -30.76 -11.60 14.66
C ALA A 455 -30.06 -10.25 14.81
N ALA A 456 -30.15 -9.62 15.97
CA ALA A 456 -29.46 -8.36 16.26
C ALA A 456 -27.94 -8.49 16.13
N SER A 457 -27.36 -9.59 16.64
CA SER A 457 -25.94 -9.87 16.48
C SER A 457 -25.50 -9.99 15.03
N LYS A 458 -26.31 -10.59 14.16
CA LYS A 458 -26.01 -10.71 12.73
C LYS A 458 -26.06 -9.36 12.00
N GLU A 459 -26.88 -8.44 12.45
CA GLU A 459 -26.99 -7.10 11.87
C GLU A 459 -25.80 -6.22 12.25
N SER A 460 -25.46 -6.19 13.51
CA SER A 460 -24.30 -5.44 14.00
C SER A 460 -22.97 -6.03 13.46
N ASP A 461 -22.87 -7.36 13.33
CA ASP A 461 -21.72 -8.05 12.71
C ASP A 461 -21.53 -7.64 11.26
N MET A 462 -22.64 -7.57 10.49
CA MET A 462 -22.58 -7.11 9.09
C MET A 462 -22.09 -5.65 8.96
N VAL A 463 -22.51 -4.75 9.85
CA VAL A 463 -22.05 -3.35 9.86
C VAL A 463 -20.55 -3.31 10.13
N VAL A 464 -20.07 -4.03 11.14
CA VAL A 464 -18.65 -4.08 11.51
C VAL A 464 -17.81 -4.67 10.40
N ASP A 465 -18.21 -5.83 9.84
CA ASP A 465 -17.48 -6.55 8.78
C ASP A 465 -17.40 -5.72 7.49
N LEU A 466 -18.50 -5.08 7.08
CA LEU A 466 -18.49 -4.21 5.90
C LEU A 466 -17.58 -2.99 6.09
N MET A 467 -17.63 -2.33 7.25
CA MET A 467 -16.77 -1.18 7.54
C MET A 467 -15.30 -1.58 7.53
N GLU A 468 -14.94 -2.68 8.17
CA GLU A 468 -13.57 -3.18 8.17
C GLU A 468 -13.07 -3.44 6.75
N LYS A 469 -13.82 -4.19 5.94
CA LYS A 469 -13.46 -4.51 4.56
C LYS A 469 -13.36 -3.29 3.64
N PHE A 470 -14.27 -2.33 3.76
CA PHE A 470 -14.20 -1.11 2.96
C PHE A 470 -12.99 -0.25 3.34
N MET A 471 -12.69 -0.14 4.64
CA MET A 471 -11.54 0.61 5.08
C MET A 471 -10.21 -0.07 4.71
N GLU A 472 -10.13 -1.40 4.78
CA GLU A 472 -8.98 -2.18 4.31
C GLU A 472 -8.78 -2.06 2.79
N ALA A 473 -9.87 -1.98 2.03
CA ALA A 473 -9.84 -1.73 0.59
C ALA A 473 -9.43 -0.30 0.21
N GLY A 474 -9.29 0.60 1.21
CA GLY A 474 -8.81 1.98 1.00
C GLY A 474 -9.91 2.99 0.65
N PHE A 475 -11.19 2.65 0.86
CA PHE A 475 -12.27 3.61 0.66
C PHE A 475 -12.19 4.78 1.67
N PRO A 476 -12.54 6.01 1.26
CA PRO A 476 -12.73 7.12 2.20
C PRO A 476 -13.83 6.76 3.22
N THR A 477 -13.65 7.19 4.47
CA THR A 477 -14.55 6.84 5.58
C THR A 477 -16.02 7.19 5.29
N ASP A 478 -16.28 8.38 4.75
CA ASP A 478 -17.63 8.83 4.39
C ASP A 478 -18.26 7.96 3.29
N THR A 479 -17.47 7.51 2.33
CA THR A 479 -17.90 6.60 1.28
C THR A 479 -18.17 5.21 1.82
N ALA A 480 -17.27 4.66 2.65
CA ALA A 480 -17.45 3.37 3.30
C ALA A 480 -18.75 3.33 4.12
N ILE A 481 -19.02 4.38 4.87
CA ILE A 481 -20.25 4.51 5.66
C ILE A 481 -21.51 4.56 4.77
N ARG A 482 -21.49 5.33 3.67
CA ARG A 482 -22.61 5.37 2.73
C ARG A 482 -22.85 4.01 2.08
N MET A 483 -21.79 3.31 1.68
CA MET A 483 -21.90 1.98 1.08
C MET A 483 -22.45 0.96 2.08
N MET A 484 -21.98 0.96 3.32
CA MET A 484 -22.48 0.12 4.40
C MET A 484 -23.97 0.40 4.67
N ASN A 485 -24.36 1.67 4.84
CA ASN A 485 -25.75 2.05 5.06
C ASN A 485 -26.65 1.62 3.88
N SER A 486 -26.18 1.77 2.66
CA SER A 486 -26.90 1.31 1.47
C SER A 486 -27.08 -0.22 1.44
N ALA A 487 -26.05 -0.96 1.82
CA ALA A 487 -26.11 -2.42 1.90
C ALA A 487 -27.14 -2.89 2.94
N MET A 488 -27.23 -2.19 4.09
CA MET A 488 -28.25 -2.46 5.10
C MET A 488 -29.68 -2.26 4.56
N ILE A 489 -29.93 -1.14 3.86
CA ILE A 489 -31.23 -0.83 3.26
C ILE A 489 -31.62 -1.85 2.18
N LEU A 490 -30.67 -2.25 1.32
CA LEU A 490 -30.90 -3.20 0.22
C LEU A 490 -31.20 -4.63 0.69
N LYS A 491 -30.75 -5.01 1.87
CA LYS A 491 -31.00 -6.34 2.45
C LYS A 491 -32.50 -6.63 2.63
N GLY A 492 -33.32 -5.62 2.86
CA GLY A 492 -34.77 -5.58 2.60
C GLY A 492 -35.65 -6.58 3.34
N GLU A 493 -35.17 -7.31 4.31
CA GLU A 493 -35.96 -8.15 5.20
C GLU A 493 -36.31 -7.31 6.45
N ASP A 494 -37.59 -7.18 6.69
CA ASP A 494 -38.26 -6.45 7.79
C ASP A 494 -37.35 -5.83 8.88
N GLU A 495 -37.31 -4.45 8.89
CA GLU A 495 -36.80 -3.63 9.98
C GLU A 495 -35.38 -3.93 10.49
N SER A 496 -34.42 -4.18 9.60
CA SER A 496 -33.02 -4.41 9.94
C SER A 496 -32.29 -3.08 10.13
N TYR A 497 -32.17 -2.61 11.35
CA TYR A 497 -31.45 -1.38 11.69
C TYR A 497 -30.35 -1.70 12.70
N SER A 498 -29.21 -0.99 12.60
CA SER A 498 -28.16 -1.10 13.57
C SER A 498 -27.54 0.27 13.83
N THR A 499 -27.06 0.46 15.05
CA THR A 499 -26.26 1.63 15.37
C THR A 499 -24.83 1.45 14.86
N MET A 500 -24.12 2.55 14.64
CA MET A 500 -22.68 2.50 14.37
C MET A 500 -21.96 3.66 15.05
N ASP A 501 -20.97 3.35 15.83
CA ASP A 501 -20.00 4.28 16.39
C ASP A 501 -18.64 3.96 15.80
N TYR A 502 -18.10 4.85 14.96
CA TYR A 502 -16.87 4.63 14.24
C TYR A 502 -15.87 5.75 14.54
N ALA A 503 -14.71 5.37 15.05
CA ALA A 503 -13.61 6.30 15.30
C ALA A 503 -12.36 5.87 14.53
N THR A 504 -11.68 6.83 13.92
CA THR A 504 -10.37 6.65 13.31
C THR A 504 -9.37 7.60 13.94
N VAL A 505 -8.21 7.09 14.34
CA VAL A 505 -7.12 7.86 14.94
C VAL A 505 -5.90 7.76 14.04
N ASP A 506 -5.42 8.88 13.57
CA ASP A 506 -4.18 8.99 12.82
C ASP A 506 -2.99 8.92 13.79
N LEU A 507 -2.27 7.81 13.80
CA LEU A 507 -1.14 7.57 14.70
C LEU A 507 0.12 8.41 14.37
N TYR A 508 0.17 9.11 13.25
CA TYR A 508 1.24 10.07 12.99
C TYR A 508 1.01 11.41 13.68
N THR A 509 -0.24 11.85 13.71
CA THR A 509 -0.60 13.20 14.17
C THR A 509 -1.36 13.21 15.50
N GLY A 510 -2.04 12.11 15.84
CA GLY A 510 -3.00 12.03 16.94
C GLY A 510 -4.35 12.65 16.61
N ASN A 511 -4.60 13.05 15.37
CA ASN A 511 -5.92 13.53 14.96
C ASN A 511 -6.91 12.36 14.96
N MET A 512 -8.09 12.60 15.52
CA MET A 512 -9.18 11.63 15.61
C MET A 512 -10.43 12.18 14.93
N GLU A 513 -11.06 11.35 14.14
CA GLU A 513 -12.41 11.58 13.61
C GLU A 513 -13.34 10.52 14.19
N ILE A 514 -14.50 10.95 14.70
CA ILE A 514 -15.54 10.03 15.18
C ILE A 514 -16.85 10.32 14.45
N THR A 515 -17.47 9.27 13.94
CA THR A 515 -18.75 9.31 13.24
C THR A 515 -19.73 8.40 13.95
N LYS A 516 -20.89 8.95 14.31
CA LYS A 516 -21.94 8.23 15.04
C LYS A 516 -23.20 8.17 14.20
N ILE A 517 -23.80 6.99 14.10
CA ILE A 517 -25.04 6.71 13.38
C ILE A 517 -25.97 5.97 14.34
N GLY A 518 -26.92 6.70 14.93
CA GLY A 518 -27.83 6.17 15.94
C GLY A 518 -27.17 5.67 17.21
N ALA A 519 -25.86 5.88 17.37
CA ALA A 519 -25.08 5.28 18.44
C ALA A 519 -25.13 6.11 19.74
N ALA A 520 -24.93 5.43 20.86
CA ALA A 520 -24.82 5.99 22.19
C ALA A 520 -23.65 6.97 22.33
N ALA A 521 -23.60 7.76 23.39
CA ALA A 521 -22.52 8.72 23.62
C ALA A 521 -21.17 8.03 23.85
N SER A 522 -20.09 8.61 23.33
CA SER A 522 -18.71 8.23 23.62
C SER A 522 -18.00 9.32 24.41
N PHE A 523 -16.96 8.97 25.13
CA PHE A 523 -16.28 9.87 26.05
C PHE A 523 -14.79 9.95 25.72
N LEU A 524 -14.31 11.15 25.46
CA LEU A 524 -12.89 11.42 25.28
C LEU A 524 -12.35 12.08 26.55
N ARG A 525 -11.44 11.40 27.25
CA ARG A 525 -10.72 11.95 28.37
C ARG A 525 -9.39 12.51 27.92
N HIS A 526 -9.23 13.82 28.08
CA HIS A 526 -7.98 14.52 27.90
C HIS A 526 -7.52 15.08 29.25
N LYS A 527 -6.43 14.54 29.79
CA LYS A 527 -5.97 14.85 31.16
C LYS A 527 -7.08 14.63 32.19
N ASP A 528 -7.57 15.74 32.78
CA ASP A 528 -8.62 15.74 33.80
C ASP A 528 -10.01 16.16 33.26
N GLU A 529 -10.08 16.48 31.96
CA GLU A 529 -11.33 16.86 31.29
C GLU A 529 -11.91 15.68 30.54
N VAL A 530 -13.23 15.56 30.57
CA VAL A 530 -13.97 14.55 29.79
C VAL A 530 -14.92 15.27 28.85
N VAL A 531 -14.76 15.00 27.56
CA VAL A 531 -15.64 15.51 26.50
C VAL A 531 -16.60 14.40 26.09
N CYS A 532 -17.90 14.71 26.12
CA CYS A 532 -18.94 13.81 25.64
C CYS A 532 -19.15 14.02 24.12
N LEU A 533 -19.04 12.95 23.37
CA LEU A 533 -19.23 12.92 21.92
C LEU A 533 -20.55 12.20 21.61
N SER A 534 -21.56 12.95 21.16
CA SER A 534 -22.89 12.42 20.88
C SER A 534 -23.41 12.88 19.51
N SER A 535 -24.36 12.15 18.95
CA SER A 535 -25.03 12.49 17.68
C SER A 535 -26.54 12.20 17.82
N SER A 536 -27.34 12.97 17.10
CA SER A 536 -28.79 12.79 16.97
C SER A 536 -29.19 12.13 15.62
N SER A 537 -28.25 11.46 14.96
CA SER A 537 -28.50 10.79 13.69
C SER A 537 -29.36 9.54 13.86
N LEU A 538 -30.09 9.14 12.82
CA LEU A 538 -30.84 7.90 12.79
C LEU A 538 -29.90 6.68 12.69
N PRO A 539 -30.33 5.49 13.10
CA PRO A 539 -29.57 4.24 12.89
C PRO A 539 -29.31 3.95 11.40
N ALA A 540 -28.30 3.14 11.14
CA ALA A 540 -28.00 2.65 9.80
C ALA A 540 -29.15 1.75 9.31
N GLY A 541 -29.47 1.84 8.01
CA GLY A 541 -30.57 1.11 7.41
C GLY A 541 -31.90 1.89 7.34
N VAL A 542 -32.04 3.01 8.07
CA VAL A 542 -33.30 3.77 8.12
C VAL A 542 -33.45 4.74 6.93
N ASN A 543 -32.40 5.45 6.57
CA ASN A 543 -32.48 6.48 5.54
C ASN A 543 -31.22 6.48 4.63
N MET A 544 -31.45 6.49 3.31
CA MET A 544 -30.39 6.58 2.31
C MET A 544 -29.66 7.91 2.30
N GLN A 545 -30.34 9.01 2.55
CA GLN A 545 -29.80 10.37 2.46
C GLN A 545 -29.39 10.92 3.82
N GLN A 546 -28.90 10.08 4.71
CA GLN A 546 -28.46 10.53 6.00
C GLN A 546 -27.23 11.44 5.88
N ILE A 547 -27.32 12.64 6.43
CA ILE A 547 -26.18 13.56 6.50
C ILE A 547 -25.24 13.10 7.60
N ILE A 548 -24.12 12.58 7.22
CA ILE A 548 -23.06 12.11 8.12
C ILE A 548 -22.15 13.30 8.41
N ARG A 549 -21.97 13.63 9.69
CA ARG A 549 -21.06 14.70 10.13
C ARG A 549 -20.04 14.11 11.11
N PRO A 550 -18.79 13.92 10.68
CA PRO A 550 -17.73 13.51 11.60
C PRO A 550 -17.47 14.63 12.60
N GLN A 551 -17.15 14.25 13.82
CA GLN A 551 -16.63 15.13 14.87
C GLN A 551 -15.13 14.93 14.92
N GLU A 552 -14.39 16.04 14.89
CA GLU A 552 -12.94 16.02 14.94
C GLU A 552 -12.46 16.30 16.37
N ALA A 553 -11.45 15.57 16.80
CA ALA A 553 -10.76 15.79 18.06
C ALA A 553 -9.27 15.48 17.92
N LYS A 554 -8.46 15.88 18.85
CA LYS A 554 -7.03 15.56 18.90
C LYS A 554 -6.70 14.78 20.14
N MET A 555 -6.11 13.60 19.98
CA MET A 555 -5.60 12.77 21.06
C MET A 555 -4.11 13.05 21.28
N CYS A 556 -3.73 13.08 22.53
CA CYS A 556 -2.35 13.23 23.00
C CYS A 556 -1.93 11.99 23.81
N HIS A 557 -0.65 11.94 24.19
CA HIS A 557 -0.14 10.85 25.00
C HIS A 557 -0.89 10.78 26.37
N GLY A 558 -1.45 9.60 26.66
CA GLY A 558 -2.19 9.34 27.89
C GLY A 558 -3.68 9.66 27.83
N ASP A 559 -4.22 10.06 26.68
CA ASP A 559 -5.66 10.25 26.49
C ASP A 559 -6.37 8.91 26.30
N PHE A 560 -7.66 8.89 26.64
CA PHE A 560 -8.52 7.71 26.52
C PHE A 560 -9.80 8.05 25.76
N LEU A 561 -10.11 7.25 24.75
CA LEU A 561 -11.42 7.21 24.13
C LEU A 561 -12.19 6.00 24.69
N VAL A 562 -13.38 6.25 25.22
CA VAL A 562 -14.29 5.23 25.71
C VAL A 562 -15.55 5.25 24.85
N MET A 563 -15.80 4.17 24.14
CA MET A 563 -16.99 3.96 23.33
C MET A 563 -17.85 2.90 24.01
N VAL A 564 -19.15 3.13 24.08
CA VAL A 564 -20.08 2.25 24.81
C VAL A 564 -21.38 2.10 24.00
N THR A 565 -22.06 0.98 24.20
CA THR A 565 -23.43 0.77 23.72
C THR A 565 -24.45 1.32 24.74
N ASP A 566 -25.69 1.46 24.31
CA ASP A 566 -26.77 2.01 25.14
C ASP A 566 -27.00 1.20 26.42
N GLY A 567 -26.84 -0.12 26.37
CA GLY A 567 -26.96 -0.99 27.54
C GLY A 567 -26.02 -0.62 28.69
N VAL A 568 -24.82 -0.06 28.39
CA VAL A 568 -23.90 0.43 29.43
C VAL A 568 -24.40 1.74 30.03
N LEU A 569 -24.93 2.65 29.22
CA LEU A 569 -25.45 3.95 29.70
C LEU A 569 -26.71 3.79 30.57
N GLU A 570 -27.59 2.86 30.22
CA GLU A 570 -28.77 2.54 31.03
C GLU A 570 -28.40 2.12 32.47
N TYR A 571 -27.31 1.34 32.61
CA TYR A 571 -26.82 0.94 33.93
C TYR A 571 -26.16 2.07 34.73
N LEU A 572 -25.56 3.03 34.06
CA LEU A 572 -24.87 4.15 34.70
C LEU A 572 -25.81 5.29 35.10
N HIS A 573 -27.10 5.25 34.73
CA HIS A 573 -28.08 6.32 34.95
C HIS A 573 -27.62 7.71 34.44
N VAL A 574 -26.91 7.73 33.30
CA VAL A 574 -26.35 8.95 32.69
C VAL A 574 -27.29 9.46 31.60
#